data_470b008c984f4b4718e978bd58de8787
#
_entry.id   470b008c984f4b4718e978bd58de8787
#
_cell.length_a   1.000
_cell.length_b   1.000
_cell.length_c   1.000
_cell.angle_alpha   90.00
_cell.angle_beta   90.00
_cell.angle_gamma   90.00
#
_symmetry.space_group_name_H-M   'P 1'
#
loop_
_entity.id
_entity.type
_entity.pdbx_description
1 polymer ?
#
loop_
_entity_poly.entity_id
_entity_poly.type
_entity_poly.pdbx_seq_one_letter_code
_entity_poly.pdbx_strand_id
1 'polypeptide(L)'
;VIVTDILDSAVPVVVFVYPGGSQAASAGVFITLAAHIAAMAPGTNIGAAHPVTMQGQQDSIMNEKATNDAAAFIRTISEKRERNIRWAEDAVRKSLSITESEALKEGVIDLVAVSVEDLLEKIDKREVVLSSGKKVLDTKGAEVINMEMNFKQKILSLLSDPNIAYILLMIGIYGIMFELYNPGAIFPGVIGGISIILAFYSLHTLPVNYAGLALIIFAVILFLAEIKVVSHGLLAIGGVISLILGSIM
;
A
#
# COMPACT_ATOMS: atom_id res chain seq x y z
N VAL A 1 10.15 -6.52 5.07
CA VAL A 1 10.72 -6.78 3.73
C VAL A 1 11.48 -5.55 3.24
N ILE A 2 10.85 -4.48 2.71
CA ILE A 2 11.56 -3.33 2.09
C ILE A 2 12.63 -2.72 3.03
N VAL A 3 12.28 -2.42 4.28
CA VAL A 3 13.22 -1.83 5.26
C VAL A 3 14.40 -2.77 5.51
N THR A 4 14.14 -4.06 5.69
CA THR A 4 15.19 -5.08 5.90
C THR A 4 16.13 -5.14 4.68
N ASP A 5 15.56 -5.15 3.47
CA ASP A 5 16.33 -5.19 2.22
C ASP A 5 17.22 -3.95 2.06
N ILE A 6 16.73 -2.76 2.47
CA ILE A 6 17.53 -1.53 2.47
C ILE A 6 18.66 -1.59 3.52
N LEU A 7 18.36 -2.08 4.73
CA LEU A 7 19.35 -2.17 5.82
C LEU A 7 20.48 -3.15 5.49
N ASP A 8 20.16 -4.24 4.78
CA ASP A 8 21.10 -5.31 4.43
C ASP A 8 21.67 -5.17 3.00
N SER A 9 21.35 -4.06 2.32
CA SER A 9 21.80 -3.84 0.96
C SER A 9 23.32 -3.73 0.85
N ALA A 10 23.88 -4.46 -0.13
CA ALA A 10 25.29 -4.36 -0.52
C ALA A 10 25.56 -3.20 -1.50
N VAL A 11 24.51 -2.49 -1.95
CA VAL A 11 24.61 -1.30 -2.79
C VAL A 11 24.05 -0.09 -2.07
N PRO A 12 24.57 1.13 -2.32
CA PRO A 12 24.04 2.34 -1.71
C PRO A 12 22.57 2.55 -2.09
N VAL A 13 21.72 2.78 -1.10
CA VAL A 13 20.30 3.11 -1.30
C VAL A 13 20.08 4.55 -0.81
N VAL A 14 19.63 5.40 -1.70
CA VAL A 14 19.23 6.78 -1.40
C VAL A 14 17.71 6.87 -1.48
N VAL A 15 17.09 7.43 -0.44
CA VAL A 15 15.66 7.75 -0.47
C VAL A 15 15.50 9.25 -0.58
N PHE A 16 14.80 9.69 -1.60
CA PHE A 16 14.55 11.10 -1.88
C PHE A 16 13.05 11.38 -1.91
N VAL A 17 12.57 12.13 -0.91
CA VAL A 17 11.17 12.57 -0.87
C VAL A 17 11.00 13.73 -1.85
N TYR A 18 10.44 13.43 -3.01
CA TYR A 18 10.38 14.31 -4.18
C TYR A 18 9.14 13.98 -5.04
N PRO A 19 8.61 14.90 -5.84
CA PRO A 19 8.91 16.33 -5.93
C PRO A 19 8.35 17.14 -4.75
N GLY A 20 8.52 18.48 -4.78
CA GLY A 20 7.88 19.38 -3.82
C GLY A 20 6.38 19.10 -3.68
N GLY A 21 5.84 19.13 -2.45
CA GLY A 21 4.48 18.69 -2.12
C GLY A 21 4.34 17.22 -1.80
N SER A 22 5.37 16.39 -2.04
CA SER A 22 5.39 14.99 -1.63
C SER A 22 5.56 14.84 -0.13
N GLN A 23 5.12 13.69 0.39
CA GLN A 23 5.25 13.37 1.80
C GLN A 23 5.78 11.94 2.02
N ALA A 24 6.66 11.77 2.99
CA ALA A 24 7.06 10.49 3.51
C ALA A 24 6.24 10.18 4.77
N ALA A 25 5.00 9.70 4.60
CA ALA A 25 4.10 9.37 5.69
C ALA A 25 4.03 7.85 5.94
N SER A 26 3.60 7.44 7.15
CA SER A 26 3.39 6.04 7.52
C SER A 26 4.63 5.18 7.20
N ALA A 27 4.53 4.16 6.35
CA ALA A 27 5.65 3.33 5.93
C ALA A 27 6.80 4.11 5.29
N GLY A 28 6.51 5.27 4.66
CA GLY A 28 7.50 6.16 4.06
C GLY A 28 8.53 6.67 5.06
N VAL A 29 8.13 6.90 6.32
CA VAL A 29 9.07 7.29 7.40
C VAL A 29 10.10 6.20 7.64
N PHE A 30 9.66 4.95 7.79
CA PHE A 30 10.54 3.80 8.02
C PHE A 30 11.51 3.58 6.85
N ILE A 31 11.01 3.71 5.62
CA ILE A 31 11.81 3.57 4.39
C ILE A 31 12.86 4.67 4.31
N THR A 32 12.47 5.92 4.60
CA THR A 32 13.37 7.07 4.56
C THR A 32 14.47 6.94 5.62
N LEU A 33 14.10 6.57 6.86
CA LEU A 33 15.07 6.41 7.95
C LEU A 33 16.01 5.20 7.74
N ALA A 34 15.57 4.15 7.02
CA ALA A 34 16.40 2.98 6.73
C ALA A 34 17.46 3.23 5.65
N ALA A 35 17.28 4.24 4.81
CA ALA A 35 18.18 4.56 3.70
C ALA A 35 19.62 4.87 4.18
N HIS A 36 20.60 4.57 3.33
CA HIS A 36 21.99 4.98 3.57
C HIS A 36 22.13 6.50 3.51
N ILE A 37 21.39 7.13 2.59
CA ILE A 37 21.23 8.58 2.52
C ILE A 37 19.73 8.88 2.41
N ALA A 38 19.21 9.73 3.30
CA ALA A 38 17.86 10.25 3.26
C ALA A 38 17.89 11.71 2.83
N ALA A 39 17.14 12.04 1.79
CA ALA A 39 17.05 13.38 1.25
C ALA A 39 15.59 13.79 1.10
N MET A 40 15.33 15.10 1.18
CA MET A 40 14.01 15.68 0.95
C MET A 40 14.13 16.88 0.01
N ALA A 41 13.10 17.11 -0.80
CA ALA A 41 12.98 18.32 -1.60
C ALA A 41 12.34 19.45 -0.78
N PRO A 42 12.57 20.74 -1.13
CA PRO A 42 11.86 21.84 -0.54
C PRO A 42 10.33 21.70 -0.70
N GLY A 43 9.59 22.02 0.37
CA GLY A 43 8.13 21.90 0.39
C GLY A 43 7.61 20.47 0.55
N THR A 44 8.42 19.55 1.06
CA THR A 44 8.02 18.18 1.44
C THR A 44 7.94 18.05 2.96
N ASN A 45 7.29 16.98 3.43
CA ASN A 45 7.20 16.68 4.85
C ASN A 45 7.42 15.18 5.12
N ILE A 46 7.78 14.88 6.37
CA ILE A 46 7.98 13.52 6.85
C ILE A 46 7.34 13.34 8.22
N GLY A 47 6.65 12.21 8.46
CA GLY A 47 6.05 11.90 9.76
C GLY A 47 4.77 11.10 9.69
N ALA A 48 3.91 11.24 10.73
CA ALA A 48 2.62 10.54 10.85
C ALA A 48 2.74 9.02 10.65
N ALA A 49 3.62 8.38 11.41
CA ALA A 49 3.92 6.95 11.30
C ALA A 49 3.15 6.07 12.32
N HIS A 50 2.12 6.61 12.97
CA HIS A 50 1.29 5.85 13.91
C HIS A 50 0.56 4.71 13.18
N PRO A 51 0.62 3.46 13.69
CA PRO A 51 -0.14 2.36 13.09
C PRO A 51 -1.64 2.63 13.19
N VAL A 52 -2.34 2.51 12.07
CA VAL A 52 -3.80 2.60 12.00
C VAL A 52 -4.38 1.27 11.58
N THR A 53 -5.40 0.78 12.27
CA THR A 53 -6.15 -0.43 11.89
C THR A 53 -7.35 -0.02 11.06
N MET A 54 -7.53 -0.64 9.89
CA MET A 54 -8.65 -0.36 8.97
C MET A 54 -9.96 -1.05 9.38
N GLN A 55 -9.98 -1.91 10.39
CA GLN A 55 -11.17 -2.63 10.86
C GLN A 55 -11.67 -2.07 12.18
N GLY A 56 -13.00 -1.83 12.25
CA GLY A 56 -13.73 -1.19 13.34
C GLY A 56 -13.49 -1.77 14.74
N GLN A 57 -14.00 -1.11 15.79
CA GLN A 57 -13.79 -1.28 17.22
C GLN A 57 -12.39 -1.83 17.60
N GLN A 58 -11.47 -0.92 17.77
CA GLN A 58 -10.10 -1.23 18.19
C GLN A 58 -10.11 -1.80 19.61
N ASP A 59 -9.63 -3.02 19.76
CA ASP A 59 -9.09 -3.46 21.04
C ASP A 59 -7.88 -2.56 21.36
N SER A 60 -8.05 -1.71 22.38
CA SER A 60 -7.03 -0.74 22.81
C SER A 60 -5.67 -1.41 23.08
N ILE A 61 -5.69 -2.65 23.57
CA ILE A 61 -4.50 -3.45 23.86
C ILE A 61 -3.77 -3.84 22.56
N MET A 62 -4.51 -4.21 21.51
CA MET A 62 -3.91 -4.58 20.24
C MET A 62 -3.25 -3.36 19.57
N ASN A 63 -3.90 -2.21 19.62
CA ASN A 63 -3.36 -0.96 19.09
C ASN A 63 -2.10 -0.52 19.85
N GLU A 64 -2.10 -0.64 21.17
CA GLU A 64 -0.93 -0.33 21.99
C GLU A 64 0.25 -1.26 21.69
N LYS A 65 0.00 -2.57 21.51
CA LYS A 65 1.04 -3.52 21.08
C LYS A 65 1.63 -3.16 19.74
N ALA A 66 0.78 -2.88 18.73
CA ALA A 66 1.23 -2.50 17.38
C ALA A 66 2.07 -1.20 17.42
N THR A 67 1.65 -0.22 18.22
CA THR A 67 2.39 1.04 18.38
C THR A 67 3.73 0.82 19.08
N ASN A 68 3.79 0.00 20.12
CA ASN A 68 5.01 -0.31 20.83
C ASN A 68 6.01 -1.08 19.96
N ASP A 69 5.53 -2.03 19.14
CA ASP A 69 6.35 -2.78 18.20
C ASP A 69 6.91 -1.86 17.10
N ALA A 70 6.06 -1.04 16.49
CA ALA A 70 6.48 -0.06 15.50
C ALA A 70 7.50 0.96 16.06
N ALA A 71 7.30 1.42 17.31
CA ALA A 71 8.22 2.34 17.98
C ALA A 71 9.57 1.67 18.29
N ALA A 72 9.58 0.40 18.69
CA ALA A 72 10.82 -0.36 18.87
C ALA A 72 11.56 -0.55 17.54
N PHE A 73 10.83 -0.90 16.50
CA PHE A 73 11.41 -1.11 15.16
C PHE A 73 12.02 0.17 14.58
N ILE A 74 11.32 1.32 14.68
CA ILE A 74 11.85 2.58 14.15
C ILE A 74 13.07 3.08 14.93
N ARG A 75 13.13 2.81 16.25
CA ARG A 75 14.35 3.08 17.05
C ARG A 75 15.55 2.31 16.51
N THR A 76 15.39 0.99 16.33
CA THR A 76 16.46 0.13 15.78
C THR A 76 16.97 0.62 14.43
N ILE A 77 16.06 1.06 13.55
CA ILE A 77 16.42 1.65 12.26
C ILE A 77 17.25 2.93 12.44
N SER A 78 16.74 3.84 13.30
CA SER A 78 17.36 5.14 13.54
C SER A 78 18.73 5.02 14.19
N GLU A 79 18.90 4.10 15.15
CA GLU A 79 20.18 3.75 15.77
C GLU A 79 21.19 3.24 14.72
N LYS A 80 20.77 2.29 13.87
CA LYS A 80 21.65 1.72 12.82
C LYS A 80 22.11 2.77 11.81
N ARG A 81 21.32 3.83 11.59
CA ARG A 81 21.62 4.91 10.63
C ARG A 81 22.07 6.21 11.29
N GLU A 82 22.31 6.22 12.60
CA GLU A 82 22.75 7.40 13.37
C GLU A 82 21.82 8.61 13.22
N ARG A 83 20.49 8.34 13.14
CA ARG A 83 19.45 9.37 12.99
C ARG A 83 18.79 9.68 14.33
N ASN A 84 17.97 10.74 14.35
CA ASN A 84 17.27 11.19 15.55
C ASN A 84 16.25 10.16 16.05
N ILE A 85 16.66 9.37 17.05
CA ILE A 85 15.86 8.30 17.65
C ILE A 85 14.59 8.85 18.32
N ARG A 86 14.72 9.98 19.04
CA ARG A 86 13.61 10.57 19.78
C ARG A 86 12.51 11.05 18.84
N TRP A 87 12.88 11.77 17.79
CA TRP A 87 11.92 12.20 16.78
C TRP A 87 11.25 11.02 16.09
N ALA A 88 12.03 9.99 15.73
CA ALA A 88 11.51 8.80 15.07
C ALA A 88 10.46 8.07 15.93
N GLU A 89 10.70 7.95 17.24
CA GLU A 89 9.73 7.39 18.18
C GLU A 89 8.48 8.28 18.31
N ASP A 90 8.64 9.60 18.36
CA ASP A 90 7.52 10.55 18.43
C ASP A 90 6.68 10.55 17.14
N ALA A 91 7.28 10.33 15.97
CA ALA A 91 6.55 10.16 14.70
C ALA A 91 5.60 8.95 14.74
N VAL A 92 5.98 7.87 15.45
CA VAL A 92 5.12 6.70 15.66
C VAL A 92 4.11 6.94 16.79
N ARG A 93 4.56 7.38 17.97
CA ARG A 93 3.69 7.46 19.15
C ARG A 93 2.73 8.64 19.14
N LYS A 94 3.16 9.77 18.57
CA LYS A 94 2.43 11.05 18.60
C LYS A 94 1.98 11.52 17.21
N SER A 95 2.24 10.72 16.15
CA SER A 95 1.97 11.12 14.77
C SER A 95 2.66 12.44 14.38
N LEU A 96 3.84 12.70 14.96
CA LEU A 96 4.57 13.93 14.68
C LEU A 96 4.98 13.99 13.21
N SER A 97 4.83 15.16 12.60
CA SER A 97 5.28 15.47 11.24
C SER A 97 6.08 16.76 11.24
N ILE A 98 7.12 16.82 10.42
CA ILE A 98 8.00 17.99 10.28
C ILE A 98 8.30 18.26 8.81
N THR A 99 8.68 19.49 8.52
CA THR A 99 9.13 19.95 7.20
C THR A 99 10.54 19.44 6.89
N GLU A 100 10.97 19.54 5.63
CA GLU A 100 12.32 19.19 5.19
C GLU A 100 13.42 19.98 5.94
N SER A 101 13.14 21.24 6.24
CA SER A 101 14.08 22.12 6.94
C SER A 101 14.27 21.71 8.40
N GLU A 102 13.16 21.37 9.08
CA GLU A 102 13.18 20.84 10.45
C GLU A 102 13.83 19.46 10.48
N ALA A 103 13.51 18.59 9.49
CA ALA A 103 14.06 17.26 9.39
C ALA A 103 15.60 17.26 9.23
N LEU A 104 16.12 18.20 8.45
CA LEU A 104 17.57 18.40 8.33
C LEU A 104 18.17 18.90 9.65
N LYS A 105 17.56 19.92 10.27
CA LYS A 105 18.03 20.52 11.52
C LYS A 105 18.05 19.52 12.67
N GLU A 106 17.04 18.66 12.73
CA GLU A 106 16.91 17.66 13.78
C GLU A 106 17.68 16.36 13.52
N GLY A 107 18.38 16.25 12.38
CA GLY A 107 19.15 15.04 12.03
C GLY A 107 18.28 13.84 11.69
N VAL A 108 17.09 14.08 11.14
CA VAL A 108 16.17 13.05 10.62
C VAL A 108 16.58 12.64 9.21
N ILE A 109 17.04 13.60 8.42
CA ILE A 109 17.56 13.40 7.07
C ILE A 109 18.99 13.95 6.94
N ASP A 110 19.69 13.56 5.87
CA ASP A 110 21.09 13.93 5.66
C ASP A 110 21.26 15.21 4.87
N LEU A 111 20.32 15.56 3.99
CA LEU A 111 20.39 16.74 3.14
C LEU A 111 19.03 17.11 2.52
N VAL A 112 18.96 18.36 2.04
CA VAL A 112 17.87 18.85 1.18
C VAL A 112 18.42 19.05 -0.23
N ALA A 113 17.68 18.60 -1.25
CA ALA A 113 18.03 18.76 -2.66
C ALA A 113 16.81 19.21 -3.46
N VAL A 114 17.03 20.04 -4.49
CA VAL A 114 15.92 20.60 -5.31
C VAL A 114 15.57 19.71 -6.50
N SER A 115 16.50 18.85 -6.94
CA SER A 115 16.33 17.91 -8.05
C SER A 115 17.20 16.66 -7.86
N VAL A 116 17.02 15.66 -8.73
CA VAL A 116 17.86 14.46 -8.74
C VAL A 116 19.32 14.80 -9.06
N GLU A 117 19.56 15.73 -9.96
CA GLU A 117 20.89 16.20 -10.33
C GLU A 117 21.59 16.88 -9.14
N ASP A 118 20.90 17.79 -8.46
CA ASP A 118 21.38 18.47 -7.25
C ASP A 118 21.67 17.45 -6.13
N LEU A 119 20.81 16.43 -6.00
CA LEU A 119 21.03 15.32 -5.06
C LEU A 119 22.34 14.60 -5.38
N LEU A 120 22.53 14.19 -6.64
CA LEU A 120 23.73 13.46 -7.07
C LEU A 120 25.02 14.27 -6.87
N GLU A 121 24.97 15.59 -7.09
CA GLU A 121 26.10 16.47 -6.81
C GLU A 121 26.41 16.56 -5.30
N LYS A 122 25.38 16.65 -4.46
CA LYS A 122 25.54 16.80 -3.00
C LYS A 122 26.01 15.54 -2.29
N ILE A 123 25.71 14.37 -2.85
CA ILE A 123 26.14 13.10 -2.27
C ILE A 123 27.45 12.59 -2.86
N ASP A 124 28.02 13.28 -3.88
CA ASP A 124 29.28 12.87 -4.47
C ASP A 124 30.40 12.86 -3.42
N LYS A 125 31.24 11.81 -3.49
CA LYS A 125 32.37 11.55 -2.56
C LYS A 125 31.92 11.35 -1.09
N ARG A 126 30.64 11.24 -0.77
CA ARG A 126 30.22 10.82 0.58
C ARG A 126 30.56 9.35 0.82
N GLU A 127 31.04 9.06 2.02
CA GLU A 127 31.20 7.68 2.50
C GLU A 127 29.88 7.16 3.09
N VAL A 128 29.49 5.97 2.71
CA VAL A 128 28.32 5.26 3.25
C VAL A 128 28.75 3.89 3.77
N VAL A 129 28.11 3.43 4.83
CA VAL A 129 28.34 2.11 5.42
C VAL A 129 27.30 1.13 4.91
N LEU A 130 27.74 0.17 4.11
CA LEU A 130 26.93 -0.90 3.55
C LEU A 130 27.08 -2.18 4.37
N SER A 131 26.25 -3.18 4.12
CA SER A 131 26.44 -4.53 4.67
C SER A 131 27.77 -5.16 4.25
N SER A 132 28.31 -4.78 3.09
CA SER A 132 29.59 -5.23 2.55
C SER A 132 30.81 -4.41 2.99
N GLY A 133 30.61 -3.35 3.79
CA GLY A 133 31.65 -2.43 4.25
C GLY A 133 31.46 -0.99 3.78
N LYS A 134 32.45 -0.15 4.02
CA LYS A 134 32.43 1.27 3.63
C LYS A 134 32.60 1.45 2.13
N LYS A 135 31.83 2.35 1.55
CA LYS A 135 31.89 2.71 0.14
C LYS A 135 31.82 4.23 -0.03
N VAL A 136 32.71 4.77 -0.84
CA VAL A 136 32.65 6.17 -1.27
C VAL A 136 31.80 6.26 -2.53
N LEU A 137 30.85 7.16 -2.55
CA LEU A 137 30.00 7.40 -3.71
C LEU A 137 30.75 8.18 -4.78
N ASP A 138 30.48 7.86 -6.03
CA ASP A 138 30.97 8.57 -7.23
C ASP A 138 29.75 8.82 -8.12
N THR A 139 29.07 9.93 -7.84
CA THR A 139 27.74 10.23 -8.42
C THR A 139 27.76 11.45 -9.33
N LYS A 140 28.81 12.24 -9.33
CA LYS A 140 28.91 13.40 -10.20
C LYS A 140 29.01 12.98 -11.66
N GLY A 141 28.03 13.40 -12.46
CA GLY A 141 27.94 13.01 -13.87
C GLY A 141 27.49 11.56 -14.12
N ALA A 142 27.00 10.88 -13.11
CA ALA A 142 26.41 9.55 -13.27
C ALA A 142 25.19 9.59 -14.18
N GLU A 143 25.04 8.57 -15.04
CA GLU A 143 23.86 8.39 -15.86
C GLU A 143 22.67 7.96 -15.00
N VAL A 144 21.57 8.71 -15.10
CA VAL A 144 20.31 8.38 -14.40
C VAL A 144 19.45 7.50 -15.29
N ILE A 145 19.29 6.25 -14.93
CA ILE A 145 18.42 5.30 -15.63
C ILE A 145 17.08 5.20 -14.87
N ASN A 146 16.01 5.65 -15.52
CA ASN A 146 14.68 5.52 -14.96
C ASN A 146 14.17 4.08 -15.14
N MET A 147 13.94 3.38 -14.04
CA MET A 147 13.35 2.05 -14.05
C MET A 147 11.82 2.15 -13.99
N GLU A 148 11.20 2.11 -15.17
CA GLU A 148 9.73 2.03 -15.24
C GLU A 148 9.23 0.63 -14.89
N MET A 149 7.98 0.58 -14.39
CA MET A 149 7.28 -0.68 -14.24
C MET A 149 7.17 -1.40 -15.59
N ASN A 150 7.53 -2.68 -15.62
CA ASN A 150 7.30 -3.52 -16.78
C ASN A 150 5.79 -3.76 -16.98
N PHE A 151 5.39 -4.31 -18.15
CA PHE A 151 3.98 -4.54 -18.49
C PHE A 151 3.22 -5.35 -17.44
N LYS A 152 3.84 -6.40 -16.90
CA LYS A 152 3.26 -7.23 -15.84
C LYS A 152 3.02 -6.44 -14.56
N GLN A 153 3.98 -5.63 -14.15
CA GLN A 153 3.86 -4.77 -12.96
C GLN A 153 2.79 -3.69 -13.15
N LYS A 154 2.68 -3.09 -14.36
CA LYS A 154 1.63 -2.12 -14.69
C LYS A 154 0.23 -2.76 -14.57
N ILE A 155 0.04 -3.99 -15.06
CA ILE A 155 -1.23 -4.71 -14.91
C ILE A 155 -1.53 -5.02 -13.44
N LEU A 156 -0.55 -5.53 -12.69
CA LEU A 156 -0.74 -5.83 -11.26
C LEU A 156 -1.05 -4.57 -10.45
N SER A 157 -0.38 -3.47 -10.72
CA SER A 157 -0.66 -2.16 -10.11
C SER A 157 -2.08 -1.68 -10.42
N LEU A 158 -2.52 -1.82 -11.67
CA LEU A 158 -3.88 -1.47 -12.08
C LEU A 158 -4.93 -2.34 -11.35
N LEU A 159 -4.69 -3.65 -11.26
CA LEU A 159 -5.57 -4.56 -10.54
C LEU A 159 -5.56 -4.34 -9.00
N SER A 160 -4.56 -3.67 -8.47
CA SER A 160 -4.51 -3.33 -7.03
C SER A 160 -5.31 -2.06 -6.69
N ASP A 161 -5.86 -1.35 -7.69
CA ASP A 161 -6.70 -0.18 -7.48
C ASP A 161 -8.13 -0.61 -7.13
N PRO A 162 -8.68 -0.20 -5.96
CA PRO A 162 -10.05 -0.52 -5.56
C PRO A 162 -11.11 -0.08 -6.57
N ASN A 163 -10.91 1.05 -7.25
CA ASN A 163 -11.87 1.54 -8.25
C ASN A 163 -11.94 0.59 -9.46
N ILE A 164 -10.79 0.04 -9.88
CA ILE A 164 -10.73 -0.95 -10.94
C ILE A 164 -11.43 -2.25 -10.52
N ALA A 165 -11.26 -2.67 -9.25
CA ALA A 165 -11.98 -3.82 -8.71
C ALA A 165 -13.50 -3.66 -8.82
N TYR A 166 -14.03 -2.50 -8.45
CA TYR A 166 -15.46 -2.20 -8.58
C TYR A 166 -15.93 -2.16 -10.03
N ILE A 167 -15.17 -1.54 -10.92
CA ILE A 167 -15.48 -1.51 -12.36
C ILE A 167 -15.53 -2.93 -12.93
N LEU A 168 -14.53 -3.77 -12.63
CA LEU A 168 -14.50 -5.16 -13.05
C LEU A 168 -15.69 -5.96 -12.50
N LEU A 169 -16.05 -5.74 -11.23
CA LEU A 169 -17.21 -6.39 -10.61
C LEU A 169 -18.52 -6.00 -11.33
N MET A 170 -18.70 -4.72 -11.65
CA MET A 170 -19.88 -4.23 -12.37
C MET A 170 -19.95 -4.81 -13.78
N ILE A 171 -18.85 -4.78 -14.53
CA ILE A 171 -18.76 -5.42 -15.87
C ILE A 171 -19.08 -6.91 -15.75
N GLY A 172 -18.59 -7.57 -14.70
CA GLY A 172 -18.83 -8.97 -14.45
C GLY A 172 -20.30 -9.29 -14.24
N ILE A 173 -20.94 -8.59 -13.32
CA ILE A 173 -22.37 -8.78 -13.00
C ILE A 173 -23.23 -8.49 -14.22
N TYR A 174 -23.07 -7.34 -14.87
CA TYR A 174 -23.89 -6.96 -16.02
C TYR A 174 -23.64 -7.86 -17.23
N GLY A 175 -22.39 -8.31 -17.46
CA GLY A 175 -22.09 -9.23 -18.55
C GLY A 175 -22.78 -10.58 -18.40
N ILE A 176 -22.76 -11.16 -17.19
CA ILE A 176 -23.46 -12.42 -16.90
C ILE A 176 -24.99 -12.23 -16.97
N MET A 177 -25.51 -11.15 -16.40
CA MET A 177 -26.94 -10.85 -16.48
C MET A 177 -27.42 -10.71 -17.93
N PHE A 178 -26.65 -10.01 -18.77
CA PHE A 178 -26.99 -9.83 -20.18
C PHE A 178 -27.10 -11.17 -20.93
N GLU A 179 -26.16 -12.09 -20.68
CA GLU A 179 -26.21 -13.44 -21.25
C GLU A 179 -27.43 -14.23 -20.77
N LEU A 180 -27.77 -14.14 -19.48
CA LEU A 180 -28.93 -14.81 -18.94
C LEU A 180 -30.26 -14.31 -19.55
N TYR A 181 -30.35 -13.01 -19.84
CA TYR A 181 -31.51 -12.42 -20.50
C TYR A 181 -31.57 -12.65 -22.02
N ASN A 182 -30.38 -12.85 -22.66
CA ASN A 182 -30.26 -13.07 -24.09
C ASN A 182 -29.50 -14.38 -24.37
N PRO A 183 -30.13 -15.55 -24.18
CA PRO A 183 -29.46 -16.85 -24.37
C PRO A 183 -28.89 -16.97 -25.77
N GLY A 184 -27.58 -17.23 -25.87
CA GLY A 184 -26.82 -17.29 -27.13
C GLY A 184 -25.88 -16.13 -27.37
N ALA A 185 -25.92 -15.08 -26.57
CA ALA A 185 -24.94 -13.98 -26.60
C ALA A 185 -23.70 -14.34 -25.77
N ILE A 186 -22.97 -15.40 -26.12
CA ILE A 186 -21.85 -15.99 -25.35
C ILE A 186 -20.79 -14.97 -24.93
N PHE A 187 -20.55 -13.97 -25.76
CA PHE A 187 -19.46 -13.00 -25.58
C PHE A 187 -19.58 -12.14 -24.29
N PRO A 188 -20.75 -11.57 -23.93
CA PRO A 188 -20.90 -10.81 -22.69
C PRO A 188 -20.68 -11.65 -21.43
N GLY A 189 -21.13 -12.91 -21.41
CA GLY A 189 -20.96 -13.80 -20.25
C GLY A 189 -19.49 -14.22 -20.05
N VAL A 190 -18.76 -14.50 -21.13
CA VAL A 190 -17.33 -14.80 -21.05
C VAL A 190 -16.54 -13.61 -20.48
N ILE A 191 -16.78 -12.40 -21.01
CA ILE A 191 -16.16 -11.18 -20.47
C ILE A 191 -16.59 -10.98 -19.03
N GLY A 192 -17.87 -11.18 -18.72
CA GLY A 192 -18.41 -11.08 -17.35
C GLY A 192 -17.72 -12.03 -16.38
N GLY A 193 -17.55 -13.29 -16.76
CA GLY A 193 -16.87 -14.29 -15.95
C GLY A 193 -15.41 -13.94 -15.68
N ILE A 194 -14.68 -13.54 -16.72
CA ILE A 194 -13.28 -13.10 -16.58
C ILE A 194 -13.18 -11.88 -15.65
N SER A 195 -14.07 -10.89 -15.86
CA SER A 195 -14.08 -9.67 -15.05
C SER A 195 -14.38 -9.95 -13.57
N ILE A 196 -15.27 -10.89 -13.24
CA ILE A 196 -15.51 -11.31 -11.85
C ILE A 196 -14.27 -11.95 -11.23
N ILE A 197 -13.60 -12.84 -11.95
CA ILE A 197 -12.37 -13.49 -11.45
C ILE A 197 -11.30 -12.45 -11.16
N LEU A 198 -11.11 -11.49 -12.07
CA LEU A 198 -10.15 -10.40 -11.89
C LEU A 198 -10.56 -9.45 -10.76
N ALA A 199 -11.86 -9.18 -10.60
CA ALA A 199 -12.37 -8.38 -9.48
C ALA A 199 -12.06 -9.06 -8.13
N PHE A 200 -12.30 -10.36 -8.00
CA PHE A 200 -11.97 -11.10 -6.77
C PHE A 200 -10.46 -11.14 -6.51
N TYR A 201 -9.64 -11.28 -7.53
CA TYR A 201 -8.19 -11.17 -7.38
C TYR A 201 -7.79 -9.78 -6.87
N SER A 202 -8.36 -8.72 -7.44
CA SER A 202 -8.14 -7.33 -7.03
C SER A 202 -8.59 -7.09 -5.58
N LEU A 203 -9.77 -7.57 -5.21
CA LEU A 203 -10.31 -7.47 -3.84
C LEU A 203 -9.52 -8.29 -2.82
N HIS A 204 -8.77 -9.33 -3.24
CA HIS A 204 -7.91 -10.10 -2.34
C HIS A 204 -6.77 -9.24 -1.75
N THR A 205 -6.39 -8.17 -2.40
CA THR A 205 -5.43 -7.18 -1.87
C THR A 205 -6.04 -6.27 -0.81
N LEU A 206 -7.39 -6.26 -0.68
CA LEU A 206 -8.14 -5.56 0.37
C LEU A 206 -8.47 -6.53 1.50
N PRO A 207 -8.63 -6.05 2.75
CA PRO A 207 -9.11 -6.88 3.86
C PRO A 207 -10.59 -7.23 3.65
N VAL A 208 -10.85 -8.28 2.90
CA VAL A 208 -12.21 -8.75 2.58
C VAL A 208 -12.59 -9.88 3.53
N ASN A 209 -13.79 -9.78 4.12
CA ASN A 209 -14.37 -10.88 4.88
C ASN A 209 -14.95 -11.94 3.92
N TYR A 210 -14.21 -13.04 3.75
CA TYR A 210 -14.61 -14.13 2.86
C TYR A 210 -15.94 -14.78 3.24
N ALA A 211 -16.30 -14.79 4.52
CA ALA A 211 -17.58 -15.33 4.97
C ALA A 211 -18.74 -14.41 4.54
N GLY A 212 -18.58 -13.09 4.64
CA GLY A 212 -19.52 -12.11 4.15
C GLY A 212 -19.72 -12.21 2.63
N LEU A 213 -18.61 -12.33 1.88
CA LEU A 213 -18.66 -12.52 0.43
C LEU A 213 -19.39 -13.83 0.05
N ALA A 214 -19.10 -14.93 0.72
CA ALA A 214 -19.78 -16.21 0.49
C ALA A 214 -21.28 -16.13 0.74
N LEU A 215 -21.72 -15.40 1.77
CA LEU A 215 -23.13 -15.17 2.05
C LEU A 215 -23.82 -14.33 0.96
N ILE A 216 -23.15 -13.32 0.41
CA ILE A 216 -23.67 -12.52 -0.70
C ILE A 216 -23.82 -13.40 -1.96
N ILE A 217 -22.82 -14.21 -2.31
CA ILE A 217 -22.91 -15.14 -3.43
C ILE A 217 -24.03 -16.14 -3.21
N PHE A 218 -24.16 -16.68 -2.00
CA PHE A 218 -25.24 -17.61 -1.65
C PHE A 218 -26.61 -16.96 -1.79
N ALA A 219 -26.77 -15.70 -1.39
CA ALA A 219 -28.00 -14.93 -1.59
C ALA A 219 -28.40 -14.85 -3.08
N VAL A 220 -27.44 -14.54 -3.95
CA VAL A 220 -27.65 -14.48 -5.40
C VAL A 220 -28.10 -15.86 -5.94
N ILE A 221 -27.47 -16.94 -5.52
CA ILE A 221 -27.85 -18.31 -5.90
C ILE A 221 -29.29 -18.61 -5.47
N LEU A 222 -29.67 -18.24 -4.24
CA LEU A 222 -31.02 -18.44 -3.74
C LEU A 222 -32.07 -17.66 -4.55
N PHE A 223 -31.79 -16.41 -4.92
CA PHE A 223 -32.69 -15.61 -5.77
C PHE A 223 -32.82 -16.19 -7.17
N LEU A 224 -31.74 -16.67 -7.78
CA LEU A 224 -31.79 -17.33 -9.08
C LEU A 224 -32.54 -18.67 -9.02
N ALA A 225 -32.38 -19.42 -7.93
CA ALA A 225 -33.08 -20.66 -7.70
C ALA A 225 -34.60 -20.44 -7.53
N GLU A 226 -35.04 -19.36 -6.85
CA GLU A 226 -36.43 -19.01 -6.68
C GLU A 226 -37.16 -18.85 -8.02
N ILE A 227 -36.48 -18.36 -9.07
CA ILE A 227 -37.08 -18.20 -10.41
C ILE A 227 -37.40 -19.56 -11.04
N LYS A 228 -36.66 -20.61 -10.72
CA LYS A 228 -36.78 -21.95 -11.33
C LYS A 228 -37.54 -22.95 -10.46
N VAL A 229 -37.55 -22.75 -9.15
CA VAL A 229 -38.12 -23.67 -8.16
C VAL A 229 -39.30 -22.98 -7.48
N VAL A 230 -40.48 -23.61 -7.53
CA VAL A 230 -41.66 -23.08 -6.86
C VAL A 230 -41.52 -23.27 -5.35
N SER A 231 -40.82 -22.36 -4.68
CA SER A 231 -40.54 -22.42 -3.24
C SER A 231 -41.49 -21.55 -2.39
N HIS A 232 -42.47 -20.90 -3.01
CA HIS A 232 -43.41 -20.01 -2.34
C HIS A 232 -42.75 -18.87 -1.53
N GLY A 233 -41.56 -18.38 -1.99
CA GLY A 233 -40.84 -17.29 -1.36
C GLY A 233 -39.81 -17.72 -0.29
N LEU A 234 -39.71 -18.99 0.03
CA LEU A 234 -38.76 -19.48 1.06
C LEU A 234 -37.32 -19.20 0.67
N LEU A 235 -36.95 -19.44 -0.59
CA LEU A 235 -35.59 -19.16 -1.09
C LEU A 235 -35.32 -17.65 -1.16
N ALA A 236 -36.32 -16.84 -1.51
CA ALA A 236 -36.24 -15.39 -1.51
C ALA A 236 -35.97 -14.85 -0.08
N ILE A 237 -36.69 -15.35 0.94
CA ILE A 237 -36.46 -14.97 2.34
C ILE A 237 -35.04 -15.35 2.77
N GLY A 238 -34.60 -16.57 2.48
CA GLY A 238 -33.22 -17.02 2.76
C GLY A 238 -32.16 -16.15 2.06
N GLY A 239 -32.44 -15.75 0.81
CA GLY A 239 -31.60 -14.85 0.03
C GLY A 239 -31.49 -13.47 0.68
N VAL A 240 -32.58 -12.87 1.14
CA VAL A 240 -32.57 -11.58 1.85
C VAL A 240 -31.76 -11.65 3.15
N ILE A 241 -31.99 -12.70 3.95
CA ILE A 241 -31.25 -12.89 5.20
C ILE A 241 -29.74 -13.02 4.92
N SER A 242 -29.35 -13.85 3.94
CA SER A 242 -27.95 -14.05 3.56
C SER A 242 -27.32 -12.76 3.03
N LEU A 243 -28.06 -11.98 2.26
CA LEU A 243 -27.58 -10.69 1.74
C LEU A 243 -27.33 -9.68 2.86
N ILE A 244 -28.26 -9.56 3.81
CA ILE A 244 -28.13 -8.67 4.97
C ILE A 244 -26.93 -9.08 5.82
N LEU A 245 -26.83 -10.37 6.19
CA LEU A 245 -25.71 -10.86 7.00
C LEU A 245 -24.36 -10.66 6.29
N GLY A 246 -24.29 -10.97 4.99
CA GLY A 246 -23.09 -10.77 4.20
C GLY A 246 -22.67 -9.31 4.06
N SER A 247 -23.63 -8.38 4.04
CA SER A 247 -23.35 -6.94 3.93
C SER A 247 -22.90 -6.29 5.26
N ILE A 248 -23.21 -6.92 6.40
CA ILE A 248 -22.81 -6.43 7.73
C ILE A 248 -21.42 -6.95 8.12
N MET A 249 -21.01 -8.05 7.54
CA MET A 249 -19.70 -8.70 7.80
C MET A 249 -18.58 -8.16 6.92
#